data_8e0d4d1460e0a1056eca8e7947429dbe
#
_entry.id   8e0d4d1460e0a1056eca8e7947429dbe
#
_cell.length_a   1.000
_cell.length_b   1.000
_cell.length_c   1.000
_cell.angle_alpha   90.00
_cell.angle_beta   90.00
_cell.angle_gamma   90.00
#
_symmetry.space_group_name_H-M   'P 1'
#
loop_
_entity.id
_entity.type
_entity.pdbx_description
1 polymer ?
#
loop_
_entity_poly.entity_id
_entity_poly.type
_entity_poly.pdbx_seq_one_letter_code
_entity_poly.pdbx_strand_id
1 'polypeptide(L)' 'MRARELRDLTDEELDNRLADTRQELFNLRFQSATGALENPARLKLAKREIARILTVRNEREGSPSLTRETNA' A
#
# COMPACT_ATOMS: atom_id res chain seq x y z
N MET A 1 -3.78 -8.31 -0.20
CA MET A 1 -4.83 -8.32 0.83
C MET A 1 -5.99 -7.47 0.44
N ARG A 2 -7.17 -7.90 0.79
CA ARG A 2 -8.35 -7.11 0.52
C ARG A 2 -8.56 -6.08 1.61
N ALA A 3 -9.27 -5.01 1.27
CA ALA A 3 -9.54 -3.94 2.24
C ALA A 3 -10.22 -4.48 3.49
N ARG A 4 -11.12 -5.46 3.32
CA ARG A 4 -11.81 -6.05 4.45
C ARG A 4 -10.85 -6.68 5.44
N GLU A 5 -9.87 -7.40 4.92
CA GLU A 5 -8.87 -8.04 5.77
C GLU A 5 -8.01 -7.02 6.48
N LEU A 6 -7.69 -5.95 5.80
CA LEU A 6 -6.90 -4.89 6.40
C LEU A 6 -7.64 -4.21 7.53
N ARG A 7 -8.96 -4.09 7.42
CA ARG A 7 -9.76 -3.46 8.46
C ARG A 7 -9.80 -4.26 9.75
N ASP A 8 -9.48 -5.55 9.67
CA ASP A 8 -9.45 -6.41 10.86
C ASP A 8 -8.12 -6.31 11.60
N LEU A 9 -7.14 -5.63 11.04
CA LEU A 9 -5.83 -5.52 11.66
C LEU A 9 -5.78 -4.37 12.65
N THR A 10 -4.92 -4.49 13.65
CA THR A 10 -4.66 -3.39 14.57
C THR A 10 -3.83 -2.32 13.86
N ASP A 11 -3.74 -1.15 14.46
CA ASP A 11 -2.94 -0.07 13.88
C ASP A 11 -1.48 -0.48 13.75
N GLU A 12 -0.97 -1.18 14.76
CA GLU A 12 0.40 -1.65 14.71
C GLU A 12 0.61 -2.64 13.58
N GLU A 13 -0.35 -3.54 13.40
CA GLU A 13 -0.27 -4.51 12.32
C GLU A 13 -0.33 -3.83 10.96
N LEU A 14 -1.15 -2.80 10.85
CA LEU A 14 -1.21 -2.03 9.60
C LEU A 14 0.11 -1.35 9.30
N ASP A 15 0.74 -0.78 10.32
CA ASP A 15 2.03 -0.13 10.14
C ASP A 15 3.09 -1.13 9.70
N ASN A 16 3.10 -2.32 10.31
CA ASN A 16 4.04 -3.35 9.94
C ASN A 16 3.81 -3.81 8.51
N ARG A 17 2.55 -3.97 8.15
CA ARG A 17 2.20 -4.37 6.79
C ARG A 17 2.64 -3.33 5.78
N LEU A 18 2.44 -2.06 6.12
CA LEU A 18 2.84 -0.97 5.26
C LEU A 18 4.36 -0.96 5.05
N ALA A 19 5.11 -1.12 6.13
CA ALA A 19 6.56 -1.15 6.04
C ALA A 19 7.03 -2.31 5.16
N ASP A 20 6.45 -3.48 5.36
CA ASP A 20 6.81 -4.66 4.57
C ASP A 20 6.51 -4.43 3.08
N THR A 21 5.35 -3.88 2.80
CA THR A 21 4.94 -3.69 1.42
C THR A 21 5.78 -2.62 0.74
N ARG A 22 6.17 -1.58 1.47
CA ARG A 22 7.06 -0.56 0.93
C ARG A 22 8.43 -1.13 0.62
N GLN A 23 8.91 -2.03 1.48
CA GLN A 23 10.18 -2.68 1.24
C GLN A 23 10.10 -3.54 -0.02
N GLU A 24 9.00 -4.25 -0.17
CA GLU A 24 8.79 -5.05 -1.37
C GLU A 24 8.74 -4.19 -2.62
N LEU A 25 8.05 -3.06 -2.55
CA LEU A 25 7.95 -2.15 -3.68
C LEU A 25 9.33 -1.61 -4.05
N PHE A 26 10.12 -1.26 -3.05
CA PHE A 26 11.47 -0.79 -3.29
C PHE A 26 12.29 -1.83 -4.03
N ASN A 27 12.23 -3.08 -3.56
CA ASN A 27 12.96 -4.17 -4.20
C ASN A 27 12.49 -4.41 -5.63
N LEU A 28 11.19 -4.36 -5.85
CA LEU A 28 10.65 -4.56 -7.19
C LEU A 28 11.08 -3.43 -8.14
N ARG A 29 11.12 -2.20 -7.64
CA ARG A 29 11.58 -1.09 -8.46
C ARG A 29 13.05 -1.23 -8.80
N PHE A 30 13.83 -1.70 -7.84
CA PHE A 30 15.25 -1.95 -8.09
C PHE A 30 15.41 -3.01 -9.16
N GLN A 31 14.66 -4.11 -9.06
CA GLN A 31 14.71 -5.16 -10.07
C GLN A 31 14.29 -4.64 -11.45
N SER A 32 13.28 -3.79 -11.47
CA SER A 32 12.84 -3.21 -12.73
C SER A 32 13.92 -2.34 -13.35
N ALA A 33 14.61 -1.58 -12.53
CA ALA A 33 15.66 -0.69 -13.01
C ALA A 33 16.86 -1.46 -13.56
N THR A 34 17.13 -2.63 -13.01
CA THR A 34 18.27 -3.45 -13.47
C THR A 34 17.88 -4.46 -14.54
N GLY A 35 16.59 -4.50 -14.89
CA GLY A 35 16.13 -5.46 -15.89
C GLY A 35 15.88 -6.86 -15.36
N ALA A 36 15.95 -7.05 -14.03
CA ALA A 36 15.80 -8.36 -13.43
C ALA A 36 14.35 -8.70 -13.10
N LEU A 37 13.43 -7.76 -13.24
CA LEU A 37 12.03 -7.99 -12.88
C LEU A 37 11.36 -8.86 -13.93
N GLU A 38 10.90 -10.04 -13.51
CA GLU A 38 10.30 -10.99 -14.43
C GLU A 38 8.82 -10.74 -14.62
N ASN A 39 8.15 -10.23 -13.60
CA ASN A 39 6.71 -10.04 -13.66
C ASN A 39 6.34 -8.63 -13.25
N PRO A 40 6.14 -7.73 -14.23
CA PRO A 40 5.81 -6.34 -13.91
C PRO A 40 4.49 -6.17 -13.17
N ALA A 41 3.59 -7.15 -13.24
CA ALA A 41 2.33 -7.05 -12.52
C ALA A 41 2.54 -6.98 -11.01
N ARG A 42 3.63 -7.54 -10.51
CA ARG A 42 3.91 -7.51 -9.08
C ARG A 42 4.12 -6.07 -8.59
N LEU A 43 4.69 -5.24 -9.43
CA LEU A 43 4.91 -3.84 -9.09
C LEU A 43 3.57 -3.14 -8.89
N LYS A 44 2.62 -3.38 -9.77
CA LYS A 44 1.30 -2.79 -9.63
C LYS A 44 0.58 -3.30 -8.40
N LEU A 45 0.71 -4.59 -8.11
CA LEU A 45 0.07 -5.16 -6.93
C LEU A 45 0.61 -4.55 -5.65
N ALA A 46 1.92 -4.35 -5.58
CA ALA A 46 2.52 -3.73 -4.40
C ALA A 46 2.02 -2.31 -4.21
N LYS A 47 1.93 -1.55 -5.30
CA LYS A 47 1.41 -0.18 -5.22
C LYS A 47 -0.02 -0.16 -4.74
N ARG A 48 -0.85 -1.08 -5.23
CA ARG A 48 -2.25 -1.16 -4.80
C ARG A 48 -2.36 -1.53 -3.34
N GLU A 49 -1.51 -2.44 -2.90
CA GLU A 49 -1.51 -2.84 -1.50
C GLU A 49 -1.23 -1.65 -0.60
N ILE A 50 -0.22 -0.87 -0.94
CA ILE A 50 0.12 0.32 -0.17
C ILE A 50 -1.07 1.29 -0.15
N ALA A 51 -1.71 1.49 -1.30
CA ALA A 51 -2.84 2.40 -1.38
C ALA A 51 -3.98 1.92 -0.49
N ARG A 52 -4.24 0.62 -0.45
CA ARG A 52 -5.30 0.08 0.38
C ARG A 52 -4.99 0.26 1.86
N ILE A 53 -3.75 0.00 2.25
CA ILE A 53 -3.36 0.17 3.65
C ILE A 53 -3.53 1.62 4.07
N LEU A 54 -3.08 2.54 3.24
CA LEU A 54 -3.20 3.95 3.55
C LEU A 54 -4.66 4.39 3.62
N THR A 55 -5.50 3.84 2.76
CA THR A 55 -6.92 4.15 2.79
C THR A 55 -7.56 3.71 4.11
N VAL A 56 -7.24 2.49 4.55
CA VAL A 56 -7.79 2.00 5.80
C VAL A 56 -7.31 2.84 6.98
N ARG A 57 -6.04 3.23 6.97
CA ARG A 57 -5.52 4.07 8.03
C ARG A 57 -6.21 5.43 8.06
N ASN A 58 -6.44 6.01 6.88
CA ASN A 58 -7.13 7.28 6.79
C ASN A 58 -8.56 7.17 7.31
N GLU A 59 -9.23 6.05 7.02
CA GLU A 59 -10.57 5.83 7.54
C GLU A 59 -10.58 5.85 9.06
N ARG A 60 -9.57 5.22 9.67
CA ARG A 60 -9.48 5.14 11.12
C ARG A 60 -9.18 6.49 11.74
N GLU A 61 -8.44 7.32 11.03
CA GLU A 61 -8.11 8.63 11.52
C GLU A 61 -9.23 9.63 11.30
N GLY A 62 -10.25 9.22 10.55
CA GLY A 62 -11.42 10.06 10.35
C GLY A 62 -11.22 11.17 9.36
N SER A 63 -10.24 11.08 8.49
CA SER A 63 -9.96 12.14 7.55
C SER A 63 -9.91 11.69 6.09
N PRO A 64 -10.63 10.67 5.71
CA PRO A 64 -10.56 10.22 4.33
C PRO A 64 -11.10 11.22 3.34
N SER A 65 -12.10 11.96 3.74
CA SER A 65 -12.70 12.90 2.83
C SER A 65 -11.78 14.02 2.46
N LEU A 66 -10.85 14.35 3.32
CA LEU A 66 -9.93 15.42 3.04
C LEU A 66 -9.08 15.14 1.82
N THR A 67 -8.65 13.93 1.72
CA THR A 67 -7.77 13.55 0.63
C THR A 67 -8.44 13.73 -0.71
N ARG A 68 -9.68 13.36 -0.77
CA ARG A 68 -10.38 13.45 -2.03
C ARG A 68 -10.74 14.86 -2.38
N GLU A 69 -11.09 15.62 -1.38
CA GLU A 69 -11.51 16.98 -1.63
C GLU A 69 -10.41 17.83 -2.14
N THR A 70 -9.22 17.54 -1.72
CA THR A 70 -8.10 18.31 -2.22
C THR A 70 -7.91 18.11 -3.69
N ASN A 71 -8.46 17.07 -4.23
CA ASN A 71 -8.37 16.82 -5.65
C ASN A 71 -9.38 17.59 -6.45
N ALA A 72 -10.36 18.09 -5.80
CA ALA A 72 -11.42 18.77 -6.49
C ALA A 72 -11.01 20.18 -6.89
#